data_f1bba5264a821fd04272f36e00414e53
#
_entry.id   f1bba5264a821fd04272f36e00414e53
#
_cell.length_a   1.000
_cell.length_b   1.000
_cell.length_c   1.000
_cell.angle_alpha   90.00
_cell.angle_beta   90.00
_cell.angle_gamma   90.00
#
_symmetry.space_group_name_H-M   'P 1'
#
loop_
_entity.id
_entity.type
_entity.pdbx_description
1 polymer ?
#
loop_
_entity_poly.entity_id
_entity_poly.type
_entity_poly.pdbx_seq_one_letter_code
_entity_poly.pdbx_strand_id
1 'polypeptide(L)'
;MEEKDEIWELRLYIAGNTPKSNLALANLKKYCEENLKDNYVIEIIDLLVHPQLAEGDQILAVPTLVKKVPEPIRKIIGDLSNEEKVLVGLNIRPANK
;
A
#
# COMPACT_ATOMS: atom_id res chain seq x y z
N MET A 1 22.73 -0.81 13.86
CA MET A 1 22.44 -0.83 13.40
C MET A 1 21.69 -0.64 12.82
N GLU A 2 21.48 -0.51 12.31
CA GLU A 2 20.81 -0.25 11.78
C GLU A 2 20.10 -0.79 11.19
N GLU A 3 19.37 -1.00 11.16
CA GLU A 3 18.59 -1.44 10.72
C GLU A 3 17.96 -0.95 9.90
N LYS A 4 17.95 -0.68 9.57
CA LYS A 4 17.56 -0.11 8.96
C LYS A 4 17.16 0.03 7.85
N ASP A 5 17.11 -0.20 7.39
CA ASP A 5 17.07 0.00 5.97
C ASP A 5 16.30 -1.07 5.27
N GLU A 6 15.32 -1.57 5.96
CA GLU A 6 14.43 -2.54 5.37
C GLU A 6 13.58 -1.87 4.30
N ILE A 7 13.52 -2.47 3.11
CA ILE A 7 12.70 -1.94 2.03
C ILE A 7 11.28 -2.45 2.18
N TRP A 8 10.34 -1.53 2.23
CA TRP A 8 8.93 -1.88 2.34
C TRP A 8 8.39 -2.27 0.97
N GLU A 9 7.68 -3.38 0.89
CA GLU A 9 7.07 -3.83 -0.34
C GLU A 9 5.56 -3.73 -0.20
N LEU A 10 4.97 -2.88 -1.03
CA LEU A 10 3.56 -2.57 -0.97
C LEU A 10 2.93 -2.89 -2.32
N ARG A 11 1.75 -3.51 -2.29
CA ARG A 11 0.99 -3.79 -3.49
C ARG A 11 -0.34 -3.07 -3.43
N LEU A 12 -0.65 -2.36 -4.49
CA LEU A 12 -1.96 -1.71 -4.60
C LEU A 12 -2.74 -2.41 -5.70
N TYR A 13 -3.81 -3.09 -5.30
CA TYR A 13 -4.69 -3.79 -6.23
C TYR A 13 -5.79 -2.85 -6.69
N ILE A 14 -5.95 -2.71 -7.98
CA ILE A 14 -6.98 -1.85 -8.57
C ILE A 14 -7.72 -2.64 -9.64
N ALA A 15 -8.83 -2.08 -10.11
CA ALA A 15 -9.58 -2.64 -11.23
C ALA A 15 -9.79 -1.51 -12.22
N GLY A 16 -8.79 -1.28 -13.06
CA GLY A 16 -8.82 -0.24 -14.05
C GLY A 16 -8.50 1.12 -13.47
N ASN A 17 -8.53 2.11 -14.36
CA ASN A 17 -8.16 3.48 -14.03
C ASN A 17 -9.41 4.24 -13.60
N THR A 18 -9.69 4.25 -12.30
CA THR A 18 -10.86 4.93 -11.75
C THR A 18 -10.42 6.07 -10.85
N PRO A 19 -11.31 7.04 -10.57
CA PRO A 19 -10.95 8.11 -9.64
C PRO A 19 -10.55 7.59 -8.27
N LYS A 20 -11.25 6.57 -7.78
CA LYS A 20 -10.93 6.02 -6.46
C LYS A 20 -9.57 5.35 -6.45
N SER A 21 -9.24 4.60 -7.52
CA SER A 21 -7.93 3.97 -7.61
C SER A 21 -6.83 5.00 -7.71
N ASN A 22 -7.06 6.06 -8.49
CA ASN A 22 -6.07 7.12 -8.63
C ASN A 22 -5.84 7.84 -7.32
N LEU A 23 -6.91 8.07 -6.57
CA LEU A 23 -6.79 8.70 -5.27
C LEU A 23 -6.01 7.82 -4.30
N ALA A 24 -6.29 6.51 -4.31
CA ALA A 24 -5.56 5.59 -3.46
C ALA A 24 -4.06 5.63 -3.76
N LEU A 25 -3.71 5.64 -5.03
CA LEU A 25 -2.29 5.68 -5.40
C LEU A 25 -1.64 6.98 -4.98
N ALA A 26 -2.33 8.10 -5.19
CA ALA A 26 -1.76 9.40 -4.81
C ALA A 26 -1.56 9.48 -3.30
N ASN A 27 -2.55 9.01 -2.54
CA ASN A 27 -2.42 9.01 -1.09
C ASN A 27 -1.29 8.10 -0.63
N LEU A 28 -1.18 6.93 -1.23
CA LEU A 28 -0.12 5.99 -0.85
C LEU A 28 1.25 6.58 -1.11
N LYS A 29 1.44 7.19 -2.27
CA LYS A 29 2.73 7.80 -2.59
C LYS A 29 3.08 8.90 -1.59
N LYS A 30 2.08 9.71 -1.23
CA LYS A 30 2.31 10.78 -0.27
C LYS A 30 2.78 10.23 1.06
N TYR A 31 2.08 9.22 1.58
CA TYR A 31 2.43 8.67 2.88
C TYR A 31 3.81 8.02 2.86
N CYS A 32 4.13 7.34 1.78
CA CYS A 32 5.44 6.69 1.66
C CYS A 32 6.56 7.73 1.60
N GLU A 33 6.34 8.80 0.83
CA GLU A 33 7.35 9.84 0.72
C GLU A 33 7.59 10.51 2.06
N GLU A 34 6.52 10.72 2.82
CA GLU A 34 6.63 11.43 4.07
C GLU A 34 7.20 10.57 5.19
N ASN A 35 6.99 9.26 5.14
CA ASN A 35 7.29 8.41 6.28
C ASN A 35 8.31 7.32 6.01
N LEU A 36 8.49 6.93 4.78
CA LEU A 36 9.42 5.86 4.43
C LEU A 36 10.58 6.36 3.57
N LYS A 37 10.47 7.56 3.06
CA LYS A 37 11.49 8.18 2.22
C LYS A 37 11.77 7.30 1.02
N ASP A 38 12.99 6.81 0.86
CA ASP A 38 13.33 6.02 -0.31
C ASP A 38 13.27 4.52 -0.06
N ASN A 39 12.76 4.12 1.10
CA ASN A 39 12.83 2.71 1.49
C ASN A 39 11.52 1.99 1.23
N TYR A 40 11.00 2.13 0.01
CA TYR A 40 9.75 1.45 -0.33
C TYR A 40 9.68 1.17 -1.82
N VAL A 41 8.90 0.16 -2.16
CA VAL A 41 8.55 -0.18 -3.54
C VAL A 41 7.04 -0.34 -3.59
N ILE A 42 6.40 0.30 -4.55
CA ILE A 42 4.96 0.16 -4.76
C ILE A 42 4.75 -0.59 -6.07
N GLU A 43 4.08 -1.72 -5.98
CA GLU A 43 3.67 -2.48 -7.16
C GLU A 43 2.18 -2.30 -7.36
N ILE A 44 1.79 -1.90 -8.56
CA ILE A 44 0.37 -1.71 -8.88
C ILE A 44 -0.09 -2.89 -9.70
N ILE A 45 -1.15 -3.56 -9.23
CA ILE A 45 -1.68 -4.72 -9.92
C ILE A 45 -3.11 -4.40 -10.35
N ASP A 46 -3.31 -4.38 -11.67
CA ASP A 46 -4.61 -4.12 -12.26
C ASP A 46 -5.31 -5.45 -12.48
N LEU A 47 -6.36 -5.69 -11.72
CA LEU A 47 -7.05 -6.98 -11.78
C LEU A 47 -7.92 -7.14 -13.02
N LEU A 48 -8.12 -6.07 -13.80
CA LEU A 48 -8.72 -6.22 -15.11
C LEU A 48 -7.75 -6.86 -16.09
N VAL A 49 -6.45 -6.70 -15.86
CA VAL A 49 -5.41 -7.27 -16.70
C VAL A 49 -4.97 -8.62 -16.17
N HIS A 50 -4.81 -8.72 -14.85
CA HIS A 50 -4.31 -9.95 -14.22
C HIS A 50 -5.23 -10.39 -13.10
N PRO A 51 -6.47 -10.83 -13.44
CA PRO A 51 -7.43 -11.17 -12.39
C PRO A 51 -6.98 -12.32 -11.50
N GLN A 52 -6.14 -13.22 -12.02
CA GLN A 52 -5.71 -14.37 -11.23
C GLN A 52 -4.83 -13.97 -10.05
N LEU A 53 -4.25 -12.77 -10.08
CA LEU A 53 -3.39 -12.35 -8.99
C LEU A 53 -4.16 -11.98 -7.72
N ALA A 54 -5.49 -11.82 -7.83
CA ALA A 54 -6.28 -11.54 -6.65
C ALA A 54 -6.28 -12.70 -5.66
N GLU A 55 -6.12 -13.93 -6.15
CA GLU A 55 -6.17 -15.09 -5.28
C GLU A 55 -5.03 -15.15 -4.28
N GLY A 56 -3.84 -14.80 -4.73
CA GLY A 56 -2.67 -14.93 -3.89
C GLY A 56 -2.77 -14.16 -2.60
N ASP A 57 -3.27 -12.95 -2.67
CA ASP A 57 -3.43 -12.09 -1.50
C ASP A 57 -4.88 -12.04 -1.03
N GLN A 58 -5.74 -12.87 -1.59
CA GLN A 58 -7.15 -12.97 -1.19
C GLN A 58 -7.85 -11.61 -1.26
N ILE A 59 -7.75 -10.97 -2.43
CA ILE A 59 -8.31 -9.64 -2.63
C ILE A 59 -9.80 -9.78 -2.97
N LEU A 60 -10.65 -9.18 -2.14
CA LEU A 60 -12.10 -9.25 -2.30
C LEU A 60 -12.71 -7.92 -2.72
N ALA A 61 -11.94 -6.87 -2.72
CA ALA A 61 -12.42 -5.54 -3.06
C ALA A 61 -11.27 -4.73 -3.62
N VAL A 62 -11.58 -3.66 -4.35
CA VAL A 62 -10.56 -2.75 -4.85
C VAL A 62 -11.02 -1.31 -4.66
N PRO A 63 -10.10 -0.39 -4.47
CA PRO A 63 -8.67 -0.63 -4.30
C PRO A 63 -8.36 -1.25 -2.93
N THR A 64 -7.35 -2.10 -2.90
CA THR A 64 -6.87 -2.69 -1.66
C THR A 64 -5.36 -2.61 -1.63
N LEU A 65 -4.84 -2.12 -0.53
CA LEU A 65 -3.40 -2.03 -0.31
C LEU A 65 -2.95 -3.19 0.55
N VAL A 66 -1.88 -3.87 0.12
CA VAL A 66 -1.30 -4.96 0.88
C VAL A 66 0.15 -4.63 1.18
N LYS A 67 0.51 -4.69 2.46
CA LYS A 67 1.91 -4.58 2.86
C LYS A 67 2.48 -5.99 2.92
N LYS A 68 3.44 -6.28 2.04
CA LYS A 68 4.07 -7.60 1.99
C LYS A 68 5.30 -7.67 2.88
N VAL A 69 6.07 -6.61 2.94
CA VAL A 69 7.29 -6.52 3.71
C VAL A 69 7.32 -5.13 4.34
N PRO A 70 7.65 -5.00 5.61
CA PRO A 70 7.99 -6.05 6.56
C PRO A 70 6.75 -6.73 7.10
N GLU A 71 6.95 -7.93 7.61
CA GLU A 71 5.86 -8.64 8.26
C GLU A 71 5.48 -7.93 9.56
N PRO A 72 4.25 -8.05 9.99
CA PRO A 72 3.20 -8.91 9.45
C PRO A 72 2.54 -8.30 8.22
N ILE A 73 1.96 -9.16 7.40
CA ILE A 73 1.22 -8.71 6.22
C ILE A 73 -0.05 -8.00 6.69
N ARG A 74 -0.32 -6.85 6.08
CA ARG A 74 -1.50 -6.06 6.41
C ARG A 74 -2.25 -5.70 5.14
N LYS A 75 -3.56 -5.54 5.24
CA LYS A 75 -4.41 -5.12 4.14
C LYS A 75 -5.27 -3.95 4.56
N ILE A 76 -5.42 -2.99 3.66
CA ILE A 76 -6.30 -1.85 3.88
C ILE A 76 -7.13 -1.65 2.64
N ILE A 77 -8.44 -1.60 2.80
CA ILE A 77 -9.38 -1.45 1.69
C ILE A 77 -9.79 0.01 1.59
N GLY A 78 -9.86 0.53 0.37
CA GLY A 78 -10.40 1.84 0.12
C GLY A 78 -9.40 2.79 -0.49
N ASP A 79 -9.75 4.07 -0.53
CA ASP A 79 -8.97 5.07 -1.22
C ASP A 79 -7.81 5.63 -0.40
N LEU A 80 -7.63 5.15 0.82
CA LEU A 80 -6.51 5.52 1.70
C LEU A 80 -6.56 6.99 2.12
N SER A 81 -7.74 7.59 2.14
CA SER A 81 -7.86 9.01 2.45
C SER A 81 -7.68 9.31 3.94
N ASN A 82 -7.86 8.33 4.81
CA ASN A 82 -7.68 8.54 6.24
C ASN A 82 -6.24 8.18 6.61
N GLU A 83 -5.41 9.20 6.69
CA GLU A 83 -3.97 8.99 6.87
C GLU A 83 -3.66 8.24 8.17
N GLU A 84 -4.30 8.64 9.26
CA GLU A 84 -4.03 7.99 10.53
C GLU A 84 -4.35 6.50 10.47
N LYS A 85 -5.48 6.17 9.87
CA LYS A 85 -5.87 4.77 9.76
C LYS A 85 -4.87 3.97 8.92
N VAL A 86 -4.36 4.60 7.86
CA VAL A 86 -3.39 3.93 7.01
C VAL A 86 -2.08 3.70 7.75
N LEU A 87 -1.57 4.73 8.42
CA LEU A 87 -0.30 4.59 9.11
C LEU A 87 -0.38 3.56 10.24
N VAL A 88 -1.46 3.60 10.99
CA VAL A 88 -1.65 2.60 12.06
C VAL A 88 -1.84 1.21 11.47
N GLY A 89 -2.66 1.11 10.43
CA GLY A 89 -2.95 -0.18 9.81
C GLY A 89 -1.73 -0.84 9.21
N LEU A 90 -0.81 -0.05 8.65
CA LEU A 90 0.42 -0.58 8.09
C LEU A 90 1.54 -0.67 9.10
N ASN A 91 1.31 -0.20 10.31
CA ASN A 91 2.33 -0.20 11.34
C ASN A 91 3.50 0.70 10.95
N ILE A 92 3.18 1.82 10.35
CA ILE A 92 4.19 2.81 9.98
C ILE A 92 4.28 3.85 11.07
N ARG A 93 5.50 4.11 11.51
CA ARG A 93 5.72 5.16 12.48
C ARG A 93 5.96 6.47 11.75
N PRO A 94 5.30 7.55 12.18
CA PRO A 94 5.53 8.83 11.52
C PRO A 94 6.99 9.21 11.54
N ALA A 95 7.45 9.81 10.45
CA ALA A 95 8.87 10.09 10.29
C ALA A 95 9.33 11.23 11.18
N ASN A 96 8.46 12.19 11.44
CA ASN A 96 8.89 13.30 12.24
C ASN A 96 8.32 13.22 13.63
N LYS A 97 9.00 12.59 14.44
CA LYS A 97 8.51 12.41 15.79
C LYS A 97 9.23 13.18 16.78
#